data_e1896989c3b07be975f6e90235b1f992
#
_entry.id   e1896989c3b07be975f6e90235b1f992
#
_cell.length_a   1.000
_cell.length_b   1.000
_cell.length_c   1.000
_cell.angle_alpha   90.00
_cell.angle_beta   90.00
_cell.angle_gamma   90.00
#
_symmetry.space_group_name_H-M   'P 1'
#
loop_
_entity.id
_entity.type
_entity.pdbx_description
1 polymer ?
#
loop_
_entity_poly.entity_id
_entity_poly.type
_entity_poly.pdbx_seq_one_letter_code
_entity_poly.pdbx_strand_id
1 'polypeptide(L)'
;MKYLVYASLIISGASIAQDAPQYAISAINANKTLLTDITNTGAGLVAVGKHGTVITSKNAEQWQQAQSVPTQVLLTAVDFSNETHGWACGHDATIINTTDGGLNWQLQQAKPELDKPCLDIYFEDDSNGFAVGAYGMFYQTSDGGKHWHKRFLDSLLFSEDREYLNDLKENDPQGYEAETASILPHFNRIEKTDNGLMLVGEMGLMAKSSDNGQTWQRLDEIYPGSFFAVASDAQQEIVAGLRGNVFAKNKNEQQWQHFENVKTATVNNIINYNNEHWLLLANSGVIFHLKDGLLTHEQRPDGKAILDGVIINNKLVMATEDGIKVKELNP
;
A
#
# COMPACT_ATOMS: atom_id res chain seq x y z
N MET A 1 8.87 -68.71 -25.64
CA MET A 1 8.08 -67.48 -25.86
C MET A 1 7.76 -66.89 -24.51
N LYS A 2 8.46 -65.79 -24.12
CA LYS A 2 8.22 -65.09 -22.87
C LYS A 2 7.46 -63.83 -23.23
N TYR A 3 6.25 -63.66 -22.71
CA TYR A 3 5.45 -62.41 -22.86
C TYR A 3 5.83 -61.42 -21.76
N LEU A 4 6.36 -60.26 -22.17
CA LEU A 4 6.52 -59.09 -21.31
C LEU A 4 5.18 -58.36 -21.26
N VAL A 5 4.61 -58.23 -20.08
CA VAL A 5 3.44 -57.38 -19.82
C VAL A 5 3.99 -56.02 -19.38
N TYR A 6 3.75 -54.97 -20.17
CA TYR A 6 3.99 -53.59 -19.76
C TYR A 6 2.78 -53.10 -18.97
N ALA A 7 2.98 -52.81 -17.69
CA ALA A 7 2.00 -52.10 -16.87
C ALA A 7 2.20 -50.60 -17.06
N SER A 8 1.25 -49.92 -17.72
CA SER A 8 1.21 -48.48 -17.84
C SER A 8 0.68 -47.89 -16.52
N LEU A 9 1.53 -47.18 -15.78
CA LEU A 9 1.14 -46.38 -14.61
C LEU A 9 0.45 -45.11 -15.10
N ILE A 10 -0.87 -45.02 -14.93
CA ILE A 10 -1.62 -43.79 -15.15
C ILE A 10 -1.49 -42.96 -13.88
N ILE A 11 -0.64 -41.95 -13.91
CA ILE A 11 -0.58 -40.93 -12.86
C ILE A 11 -1.75 -39.97 -13.11
N SER A 12 -2.85 -40.16 -12.40
CA SER A 12 -3.93 -39.19 -12.31
C SER A 12 -3.43 -37.99 -11.51
N GLY A 13 -3.05 -36.92 -12.19
CA GLY A 13 -2.81 -35.63 -11.57
C GLY A 13 -4.12 -35.14 -10.97
N ALA A 14 -4.24 -35.12 -9.64
CA ALA A 14 -5.29 -34.38 -8.97
C ALA A 14 -5.06 -32.90 -9.24
N SER A 15 -5.84 -32.29 -10.14
CA SER A 15 -5.96 -30.85 -10.21
C SER A 15 -6.62 -30.41 -8.91
N ILE A 16 -5.89 -29.70 -8.07
CA ILE A 16 -6.50 -28.95 -6.97
C ILE A 16 -7.40 -27.93 -7.64
N ALA A 17 -8.71 -28.12 -7.56
CA ALA A 17 -9.67 -27.13 -8.02
C ALA A 17 -9.45 -25.90 -7.14
N GLN A 18 -8.97 -24.82 -7.72
CA GLN A 18 -8.93 -23.52 -7.07
C GLN A 18 -10.40 -23.13 -6.81
N ASP A 19 -10.76 -22.92 -5.57
CA ASP A 19 -12.13 -22.49 -5.24
C ASP A 19 -12.48 -21.24 -6.04
N ALA A 20 -13.71 -21.20 -6.56
CA ALA A 20 -14.18 -20.05 -7.33
C ALA A 20 -14.10 -18.78 -6.45
N PRO A 21 -13.67 -17.62 -6.99
CA PRO A 21 -13.56 -16.41 -6.20
C PRO A 21 -14.90 -16.03 -5.57
N GLN A 22 -14.85 -15.67 -4.28
CA GLN A 22 -16.03 -15.17 -3.58
C GLN A 22 -16.16 -13.68 -3.89
N TYR A 23 -17.27 -13.30 -4.50
CA TYR A 23 -17.51 -11.90 -4.87
C TYR A 23 -17.97 -11.07 -3.67
N ALA A 24 -17.57 -9.79 -3.65
CA ALA A 24 -18.06 -8.81 -2.69
C ALA A 24 -19.59 -8.71 -2.73
N ILE A 25 -20.19 -8.57 -1.53
CA ILE A 25 -21.65 -8.48 -1.40
C ILE A 25 -22.08 -7.02 -1.56
N SER A 26 -23.14 -6.79 -2.35
CA SER A 26 -23.73 -5.47 -2.48
C SER A 26 -24.32 -4.99 -1.15
N ALA A 27 -23.98 -3.76 -0.74
CA ALA A 27 -24.39 -3.15 0.51
C ALA A 27 -25.02 -1.77 0.27
N ILE A 28 -26.20 -1.52 0.85
CA ILE A 28 -26.92 -0.25 0.71
C ILE A 28 -26.11 0.95 1.22
N ASN A 29 -25.26 0.75 2.23
CA ASN A 29 -24.44 1.77 2.86
C ASN A 29 -22.93 1.47 2.69
N ALA A 30 -22.50 1.05 1.51
CA ALA A 30 -21.11 0.73 1.24
C ALA A 30 -20.16 1.91 1.55
N ASN A 31 -20.62 3.16 1.43
CA ASN A 31 -19.89 4.37 1.77
C ASN A 31 -19.83 4.69 3.29
N LYS A 32 -20.44 3.85 4.14
CA LYS A 32 -20.43 3.97 5.61
C LYS A 32 -19.74 2.80 6.30
N THR A 33 -19.02 1.97 5.58
CA THR A 33 -18.19 0.90 6.13
C THR A 33 -16.72 1.37 6.28
N LEU A 34 -15.89 0.58 6.94
CA LEU A 34 -14.45 0.82 6.97
C LEU A 34 -13.90 0.89 5.55
N LEU A 35 -13.32 2.05 5.21
CA LEU A 35 -12.56 2.29 3.99
C LEU A 35 -11.10 2.58 4.37
N THR A 36 -10.19 1.93 3.70
CA THR A 36 -8.76 1.90 4.02
C THR A 36 -7.95 2.84 3.16
N ASP A 37 -8.41 3.05 1.91
CA ASP A 37 -7.67 3.84 0.93
C ASP A 37 -8.63 4.51 -0.06
N ILE A 38 -8.18 5.62 -0.65
CA ILE A 38 -8.94 6.40 -1.64
C ILE A 38 -7.99 7.09 -2.61
N THR A 39 -8.28 6.99 -3.91
CA THR A 39 -7.50 7.65 -4.95
C THR A 39 -8.37 8.49 -5.89
N ASN A 40 -7.74 9.48 -6.53
CA ASN A 40 -8.33 10.30 -7.59
C ASN A 40 -7.82 9.82 -8.94
N THR A 41 -8.71 9.24 -9.75
CA THR A 41 -8.36 8.69 -11.07
C THR A 41 -8.24 9.75 -12.17
N GLY A 42 -8.55 11.01 -11.88
CA GLY A 42 -8.72 12.06 -12.89
C GLY A 42 -10.17 12.18 -13.40
N ALA A 43 -10.91 11.07 -13.50
CA ALA A 43 -12.34 11.08 -13.88
C ALA A 43 -13.28 11.02 -12.66
N GLY A 44 -12.74 10.76 -11.47
CA GLY A 44 -13.49 10.64 -10.23
C GLY A 44 -12.65 10.00 -9.13
N LEU A 45 -13.32 9.55 -8.09
CA LEU A 45 -12.73 8.95 -6.91
C LEU A 45 -13.06 7.47 -6.83
N VAL A 46 -12.11 6.67 -6.40
CA VAL A 46 -12.29 5.26 -6.07
C VAL A 46 -11.80 5.04 -4.65
N ALA A 47 -12.59 4.39 -3.80
CA ALA A 47 -12.19 4.01 -2.45
C ALA A 47 -12.43 2.51 -2.23
N VAL A 48 -11.54 1.89 -1.45
CA VAL A 48 -11.56 0.46 -1.15
C VAL A 48 -11.62 0.21 0.36
N GLY A 49 -12.00 -1.00 0.76
CA GLY A 49 -12.03 -1.35 2.18
C GLY A 49 -12.55 -2.74 2.49
N LYS A 50 -13.26 -2.82 3.61
CA LYS A 50 -13.70 -4.06 4.25
C LYS A 50 -14.61 -4.90 3.34
N HIS A 51 -14.45 -6.23 3.38
CA HIS A 51 -15.24 -7.22 2.65
C HIS A 51 -15.23 -7.04 1.12
N GLY A 52 -14.08 -6.66 0.55
CA GLY A 52 -13.96 -6.41 -0.89
C GLY A 52 -14.74 -5.17 -1.35
N THR A 53 -15.13 -4.28 -0.42
CA THR A 53 -15.86 -3.06 -0.79
C THR A 53 -14.99 -2.21 -1.70
N VAL A 54 -15.54 -1.87 -2.87
CA VAL A 54 -15.04 -0.83 -3.76
C VAL A 54 -16.19 0.11 -4.07
N ILE A 55 -15.98 1.41 -3.89
CA ILE A 55 -16.97 2.44 -4.22
C ILE A 55 -16.37 3.51 -5.09
N THR A 56 -17.17 4.09 -5.98
CA THR A 56 -16.75 5.13 -6.91
C THR A 56 -17.64 6.37 -6.77
N SER A 57 -17.06 7.55 -7.05
CA SER A 57 -17.81 8.81 -7.08
C SER A 57 -17.17 9.79 -8.06
N LYS A 58 -17.99 10.56 -8.79
CA LYS A 58 -17.49 11.62 -9.68
C LYS A 58 -17.26 12.95 -8.98
N ASN A 59 -17.89 13.18 -7.83
CA ASN A 59 -17.96 14.49 -7.19
C ASN A 59 -17.83 14.46 -5.67
N ALA A 60 -17.50 13.30 -5.08
CA ALA A 60 -17.45 13.06 -3.63
C ALA A 60 -18.80 13.14 -2.89
N GLU A 61 -19.92 13.37 -3.57
CA GLU A 61 -21.25 13.53 -2.98
C GLU A 61 -22.09 12.26 -3.13
N GLN A 62 -22.07 11.68 -4.34
CA GLN A 62 -22.81 10.48 -4.66
C GLN A 62 -21.83 9.33 -4.88
N TRP A 63 -21.98 8.27 -4.09
CA TRP A 63 -21.15 7.09 -4.13
C TRP A 63 -21.95 5.88 -4.60
N GLN A 64 -21.37 5.09 -5.47
CA GLN A 64 -21.91 3.82 -5.92
C GLN A 64 -20.90 2.70 -5.69
N GLN A 65 -21.38 1.53 -5.28
CA GLN A 65 -20.51 0.36 -5.16
C GLN A 65 -20.21 -0.22 -6.55
N ALA A 66 -19.00 -0.75 -6.73
CA ALA A 66 -18.61 -1.49 -7.92
C ALA A 66 -19.58 -2.65 -8.19
N GLN A 67 -19.78 -2.96 -9.47
CA GLN A 67 -20.74 -3.99 -9.90
C GLN A 67 -20.22 -5.40 -9.65
N SER A 68 -18.90 -5.59 -9.79
CA SER A 68 -18.26 -6.90 -9.64
C SER A 68 -16.86 -6.75 -9.05
N VAL A 69 -16.64 -7.34 -7.88
CA VAL A 69 -15.34 -7.40 -7.21
C VAL A 69 -15.11 -8.86 -6.77
N PRO A 70 -14.11 -9.57 -7.32
CA PRO A 70 -13.96 -11.02 -7.16
C PRO A 70 -13.20 -11.39 -5.87
N THR A 71 -13.49 -10.70 -4.77
CA THR A 71 -12.94 -11.00 -3.44
C THR A 71 -13.82 -10.45 -2.34
N GLN A 72 -13.70 -11.03 -1.13
CA GLN A 72 -14.29 -10.53 0.12
C GLN A 72 -13.23 -10.19 1.18
N VAL A 73 -11.94 -10.26 0.84
CA VAL A 73 -10.89 -9.86 1.78
C VAL A 73 -10.96 -8.35 2.07
N LEU A 74 -10.33 -7.92 3.14
CA LEU A 74 -10.08 -6.49 3.35
C LEU A 74 -9.09 -6.03 2.27
N LEU A 75 -9.54 -5.11 1.40
CA LEU A 75 -8.64 -4.38 0.50
C LEU A 75 -7.97 -3.25 1.30
N THR A 76 -6.68 -3.05 1.11
CA THR A 76 -5.84 -2.14 1.90
C THR A 76 -5.39 -0.92 1.13
N ALA A 77 -5.17 -1.06 -0.19
CA ALA A 77 -4.68 0.00 -1.05
C ALA A 77 -5.30 -0.08 -2.45
N VAL A 78 -5.37 1.08 -3.13
CA VAL A 78 -5.84 1.24 -4.50
C VAL A 78 -5.06 2.32 -5.23
N ASP A 79 -4.61 2.02 -6.44
CA ASP A 79 -3.91 2.97 -7.30
C ASP A 79 -4.39 2.89 -8.75
N PHE A 80 -4.28 4.00 -9.46
CA PHE A 80 -4.69 4.14 -10.85
C PHE A 80 -3.60 4.81 -11.69
N SER A 81 -3.19 4.17 -12.77
CA SER A 81 -2.26 4.75 -13.75
C SER A 81 -2.92 5.80 -14.65
N ASN A 82 -4.25 5.70 -14.83
CA ASN A 82 -5.06 6.63 -15.62
C ASN A 82 -6.54 6.53 -15.20
N GLU A 83 -7.44 7.25 -15.91
CA GLU A 83 -8.86 7.32 -15.56
C GLU A 83 -9.59 5.97 -15.52
N THR A 84 -9.09 4.96 -16.22
CA THR A 84 -9.78 3.67 -16.39
C THR A 84 -9.02 2.48 -15.85
N HIS A 85 -7.68 2.51 -15.87
CA HIS A 85 -6.84 1.39 -15.43
C HIS A 85 -6.39 1.57 -14.00
N GLY A 86 -6.76 0.63 -13.15
CA GLY A 86 -6.41 0.65 -11.74
C GLY A 86 -6.23 -0.73 -11.14
N TRP A 87 -5.57 -0.77 -10.01
CA TRP A 87 -5.31 -1.97 -9.21
C TRP A 87 -5.63 -1.72 -7.75
N ALA A 88 -6.04 -2.77 -7.07
CA ALA A 88 -6.20 -2.75 -5.63
C ALA A 88 -5.62 -4.03 -5.04
N CYS A 89 -5.09 -3.91 -3.83
CA CYS A 89 -4.56 -5.08 -3.13
C CYS A 89 -5.07 -5.17 -1.69
N GLY A 90 -4.84 -6.32 -1.05
CA GLY A 90 -5.33 -6.53 0.31
C GLY A 90 -4.81 -7.81 0.97
N HIS A 91 -5.58 -8.30 1.93
CA HIS A 91 -5.25 -9.52 2.66
C HIS A 91 -5.05 -10.70 1.71
N ASP A 92 -4.35 -11.74 2.19
CA ASP A 92 -4.03 -12.96 1.43
C ASP A 92 -3.19 -12.70 0.17
N ALA A 93 -2.38 -11.63 0.18
CA ALA A 93 -1.65 -11.15 -1.00
C ALA A 93 -2.56 -11.05 -2.24
N THR A 94 -3.83 -10.70 -2.02
CA THR A 94 -4.82 -10.53 -3.08
C THR A 94 -4.52 -9.27 -3.87
N ILE A 95 -4.53 -9.38 -5.21
CA ILE A 95 -4.42 -8.26 -6.14
C ILE A 95 -5.54 -8.41 -7.18
N ILE A 96 -6.27 -7.32 -7.38
CA ILE A 96 -7.33 -7.20 -8.38
C ILE A 96 -7.07 -6.00 -9.29
N ASN A 97 -7.56 -6.02 -10.53
CA ASN A 97 -7.44 -4.89 -11.43
C ASN A 97 -8.77 -4.54 -12.10
N THR A 98 -8.87 -3.30 -12.56
CA THR A 98 -9.97 -2.77 -13.37
C THR A 98 -9.44 -2.11 -14.64
N THR A 99 -10.27 -2.06 -15.69
CA THR A 99 -10.01 -1.34 -16.94
C THR A 99 -11.19 -0.42 -17.32
N ASP A 100 -12.10 -0.19 -16.39
CA ASP A 100 -13.33 0.59 -16.61
C ASP A 100 -13.62 1.60 -15.47
N GLY A 101 -12.54 2.11 -14.84
CA GLY A 101 -12.64 3.14 -13.80
C GLY A 101 -13.20 2.63 -12.47
N GLY A 102 -12.99 1.35 -12.16
CA GLY A 102 -13.37 0.76 -10.88
C GLY A 102 -14.78 0.19 -10.81
N LEU A 103 -15.49 0.07 -11.95
CA LEU A 103 -16.84 -0.51 -11.97
C LEU A 103 -16.82 -2.03 -11.91
N ASN A 104 -15.91 -2.66 -12.63
CA ASN A 104 -15.71 -4.10 -12.64
C ASN A 104 -14.23 -4.45 -12.42
N TRP A 105 -13.99 -5.46 -11.59
CA TRP A 105 -12.67 -5.89 -11.20
C TRP A 105 -12.42 -7.35 -11.56
N GLN A 106 -11.17 -7.68 -11.84
CA GLN A 106 -10.71 -9.02 -12.14
C GLN A 106 -9.61 -9.44 -11.16
N LEU A 107 -9.62 -10.69 -10.71
CA LEU A 107 -8.59 -11.25 -9.84
C LEU A 107 -7.33 -11.52 -10.64
N GLN A 108 -6.21 -10.94 -10.22
CA GLN A 108 -4.89 -11.21 -10.77
C GLN A 108 -4.07 -12.17 -9.91
N GLN A 109 -4.16 -12.03 -8.59
CA GLN A 109 -3.48 -12.88 -7.62
C GLN A 109 -4.30 -13.03 -6.35
N ALA A 110 -4.26 -14.22 -5.73
CA ALA A 110 -4.63 -14.47 -4.35
C ALA A 110 -3.77 -15.62 -3.82
N LYS A 111 -3.19 -15.46 -2.62
CA LYS A 111 -2.30 -16.43 -1.99
C LYS A 111 -2.61 -16.55 -0.49
N PRO A 112 -3.79 -17.11 -0.15
CA PRO A 112 -4.22 -17.24 1.24
C PRO A 112 -3.27 -18.09 2.09
N GLU A 113 -2.54 -19.01 1.46
CA GLU A 113 -1.54 -19.85 2.15
C GLU A 113 -0.35 -19.07 2.71
N LEU A 114 -0.12 -17.84 2.24
CA LEU A 114 0.97 -17.00 2.75
C LEU A 114 0.59 -16.26 4.03
N ASP A 115 -0.71 -16.04 4.29
CA ASP A 115 -1.22 -15.24 5.41
C ASP A 115 -0.51 -13.86 5.52
N LYS A 116 -0.25 -13.23 4.37
CA LYS A 116 0.46 -11.96 4.28
C LYS A 116 -0.42 -10.91 3.59
N PRO A 117 -0.78 -9.82 4.28
CA PRO A 117 -1.46 -8.71 3.63
C PRO A 117 -0.49 -7.96 2.71
N CYS A 118 -0.97 -7.62 1.51
CA CYS A 118 -0.50 -6.47 0.78
C CYS A 118 -0.90 -5.22 1.59
N LEU A 119 -0.02 -4.25 1.73
CA LEU A 119 -0.27 -3.01 2.48
C LEU A 119 -0.36 -1.81 1.57
N ASP A 120 0.38 -1.84 0.44
CA ASP A 120 0.34 -0.76 -0.54
C ASP A 120 0.57 -1.28 -1.96
N ILE A 121 0.06 -0.54 -2.95
CA ILE A 121 0.18 -0.84 -4.38
C ILE A 121 0.44 0.46 -5.13
N TYR A 122 1.41 0.45 -6.05
CA TYR A 122 1.79 1.60 -6.85
C TYR A 122 2.02 1.19 -8.30
N PHE A 123 1.49 1.97 -9.24
CA PHE A 123 1.69 1.80 -10.67
C PHE A 123 2.27 3.06 -11.30
N GLU A 124 3.43 2.93 -11.93
CA GLU A 124 4.08 4.00 -12.69
C GLU A 124 3.30 4.29 -14.00
N ASP A 125 2.77 3.23 -14.62
CA ASP A 125 2.00 3.25 -15.86
C ASP A 125 1.10 2.00 -15.95
N ASP A 126 0.43 1.78 -17.09
CA ASP A 126 -0.48 0.63 -17.32
C ASP A 126 0.22 -0.74 -17.27
N SER A 127 1.54 -0.78 -17.24
CA SER A 127 2.33 -2.01 -17.32
C SER A 127 3.18 -2.26 -16.08
N ASN A 128 3.79 -1.21 -15.54
CA ASN A 128 4.81 -1.31 -14.50
C ASN A 128 4.25 -0.94 -13.14
N GLY A 129 4.32 -1.87 -12.19
CA GLY A 129 3.80 -1.66 -10.86
C GLY A 129 4.44 -2.55 -9.79
N PHE A 130 4.14 -2.20 -8.54
CA PHE A 130 4.64 -2.84 -7.33
C PHE A 130 3.50 -3.06 -6.35
N ALA A 131 3.54 -4.18 -5.64
CA ALA A 131 2.69 -4.47 -4.49
C ALA A 131 3.59 -4.85 -3.31
N VAL A 132 3.48 -4.11 -2.22
CA VAL A 132 4.34 -4.26 -1.04
C VAL A 132 3.51 -4.58 0.20
N GLY A 133 4.12 -5.17 1.22
CA GLY A 133 3.32 -5.54 2.39
C GLY A 133 4.11 -6.21 3.52
N ALA A 134 3.39 -7.02 4.28
CA ALA A 134 3.88 -7.62 5.50
C ALA A 134 5.10 -8.54 5.29
N TYR A 135 6.02 -8.49 6.25
CA TYR A 135 7.23 -9.33 6.28
C TYR A 135 8.04 -9.26 4.99
N GLY A 136 8.30 -8.04 4.52
CA GLY A 136 9.08 -7.80 3.31
C GLY A 136 8.42 -8.30 2.02
N MET A 137 7.08 -8.48 2.02
CA MET A 137 6.37 -8.83 0.80
C MET A 137 6.62 -7.77 -0.27
N PHE A 138 7.17 -8.19 -1.39
CA PHE A 138 7.45 -7.32 -2.53
C PHE A 138 7.19 -8.09 -3.83
N TYR A 139 6.19 -7.64 -4.57
CA TYR A 139 5.89 -8.12 -5.91
C TYR A 139 6.06 -7.00 -6.91
N GLN A 140 6.54 -7.34 -8.10
CA GLN A 140 6.73 -6.44 -9.24
C GLN A 140 6.08 -7.03 -10.48
N THR A 141 5.45 -6.18 -11.28
CA THR A 141 4.95 -6.52 -12.61
C THR A 141 5.51 -5.57 -13.66
N SER A 142 5.60 -6.05 -14.90
CA SER A 142 5.92 -5.25 -16.10
C SER A 142 4.92 -5.48 -17.24
N ASP A 143 3.78 -6.09 -16.94
CA ASP A 143 2.74 -6.44 -17.92
C ASP A 143 1.31 -6.15 -17.44
N GLY A 144 1.18 -5.18 -16.52
CA GLY A 144 -0.10 -4.76 -15.96
C GLY A 144 -0.70 -5.75 -14.97
N GLY A 145 0.17 -6.55 -14.33
CA GLY A 145 -0.23 -7.55 -13.34
C GLY A 145 -0.74 -8.86 -13.91
N LYS A 146 -0.55 -9.13 -15.22
CA LYS A 146 -0.79 -10.48 -15.76
C LYS A 146 0.15 -11.50 -15.14
N HIS A 147 1.37 -11.06 -14.79
CA HIS A 147 2.32 -11.84 -14.01
C HIS A 147 2.91 -10.97 -12.90
N TRP A 148 2.89 -11.49 -11.67
CA TRP A 148 3.50 -10.87 -10.51
C TRP A 148 4.71 -11.67 -10.05
N HIS A 149 5.90 -11.03 -10.07
CA HIS A 149 7.17 -11.62 -9.67
C HIS A 149 7.53 -11.23 -8.25
N LYS A 150 7.61 -12.23 -7.36
CA LYS A 150 8.09 -12.01 -5.98
C LYS A 150 9.59 -11.70 -6.01
N ARG A 151 10.00 -10.71 -5.23
CA ARG A 151 11.41 -10.37 -5.00
C ARG A 151 11.71 -10.34 -3.52
N PHE A 152 12.89 -10.79 -3.15
CA PHE A 152 13.45 -10.61 -1.82
C PHE A 152 14.48 -9.49 -1.89
N LEU A 153 14.26 -8.41 -1.14
CA LEU A 153 15.11 -7.22 -1.15
C LEU A 153 16.22 -7.36 -0.10
N ASP A 154 17.18 -8.21 -0.34
CA ASP A 154 18.32 -8.49 0.55
C ASP A 154 19.18 -7.25 0.83
N SER A 155 19.18 -6.27 -0.07
CA SER A 155 19.84 -4.97 0.14
C SER A 155 19.25 -4.17 1.31
N LEU A 156 18.04 -4.49 1.75
CA LEU A 156 17.37 -3.81 2.87
C LEU A 156 17.63 -4.48 4.23
N LEU A 157 18.30 -5.62 4.26
CA LEU A 157 18.72 -6.28 5.49
C LEU A 157 19.76 -5.47 6.25
N PHE A 158 19.74 -5.57 7.57
CA PHE A 158 20.88 -5.20 8.39
C PHE A 158 22.08 -6.11 8.09
N SER A 159 23.28 -5.65 8.42
CA SER A 159 24.52 -6.41 8.17
C SER A 159 24.50 -7.79 8.85
N GLU A 160 24.06 -7.83 10.10
CA GLU A 160 23.99 -9.04 10.92
C GLU A 160 23.00 -10.07 10.35
N ASP A 161 21.83 -9.61 9.90
CA ASP A 161 20.81 -10.47 9.27
C ASP A 161 21.31 -11.06 7.95
N ARG A 162 22.07 -10.26 7.20
CA ARG A 162 22.68 -10.70 5.93
C ARG A 162 23.74 -11.77 6.16
N GLU A 163 24.60 -11.59 7.16
CA GLU A 163 25.61 -12.59 7.55
C GLU A 163 24.91 -13.89 7.99
N TYR A 164 23.89 -13.79 8.83
CA TYR A 164 23.10 -14.92 9.29
C TYR A 164 22.43 -15.68 8.12
N LEU A 165 21.80 -14.96 7.20
CA LEU A 165 21.18 -15.60 6.03
C LEU A 165 22.19 -16.24 5.08
N ASN A 166 23.39 -15.69 4.96
CA ASN A 166 24.45 -16.30 4.17
C ASN A 166 24.92 -17.64 4.80
N ASP A 167 25.05 -17.69 6.12
CA ASP A 167 25.36 -18.94 6.83
C ASP A 167 24.25 -20.00 6.65
N LEU A 168 22.97 -19.62 6.83
CA LEU A 168 21.84 -20.51 6.58
C LEU A 168 21.80 -21.02 5.14
N LYS A 169 22.06 -20.18 4.17
CA LYS A 169 22.03 -20.55 2.75
C LYS A 169 23.03 -21.64 2.43
N GLU A 170 24.21 -21.63 3.10
CA GLU A 170 25.27 -22.64 2.92
C GLU A 170 25.00 -23.91 3.72
N ASN A 171 24.48 -23.78 4.96
CA ASN A 171 24.43 -24.88 5.93
C ASN A 171 23.05 -25.48 6.14
N ASP A 172 21.96 -24.69 5.93
CA ASP A 172 20.56 -25.09 6.08
C ASP A 172 19.65 -24.39 5.05
N PRO A 173 19.58 -24.89 3.80
CA PRO A 173 18.75 -24.28 2.75
C PRO A 173 17.24 -24.23 3.07
N GLN A 174 16.72 -25.16 3.89
CA GLN A 174 15.31 -25.11 4.31
C GLN A 174 15.08 -24.00 5.34
N GLY A 175 16.00 -23.86 6.29
CA GLY A 175 16.01 -22.73 7.23
C GLY A 175 16.13 -21.39 6.51
N TYR A 176 16.97 -21.30 5.49
CA TYR A 176 17.09 -20.09 4.64
C TYR A 176 15.75 -19.69 3.97
N GLU A 177 15.04 -20.66 3.37
CA GLU A 177 13.72 -20.37 2.76
C GLU A 177 12.70 -19.89 3.81
N ALA A 178 12.66 -20.55 4.97
CA ALA A 178 11.75 -20.19 6.06
C ALA A 178 12.06 -18.77 6.59
N GLU A 179 13.34 -18.48 6.81
CA GLU A 179 13.76 -17.20 7.39
C GLU A 179 13.56 -16.02 6.43
N THR A 180 13.87 -16.17 5.14
CA THR A 180 13.62 -15.14 4.13
C THR A 180 12.14 -14.81 3.96
N ALA A 181 11.26 -15.68 4.45
CA ALA A 181 9.82 -15.41 4.44
C ALA A 181 9.42 -14.31 5.44
N SER A 182 10.19 -14.03 6.50
CA SER A 182 9.77 -13.16 7.61
C SER A 182 10.82 -12.20 8.15
N ILE A 183 12.08 -12.33 7.77
CA ILE A 183 13.19 -11.55 8.34
C ILE A 183 13.12 -10.04 8.02
N LEU A 184 12.54 -9.65 6.90
CA LEU A 184 12.36 -8.24 6.55
C LEU A 184 11.17 -7.63 7.29
N PRO A 185 11.24 -6.35 7.71
CA PRO A 185 10.12 -5.65 8.30
C PRO A 185 8.95 -5.49 7.33
N HIS A 186 7.79 -5.06 7.84
CA HIS A 186 6.68 -4.69 6.97
C HIS A 186 7.05 -3.48 6.11
N PHE A 187 6.71 -3.56 4.81
CA PHE A 187 6.78 -2.46 3.86
C PHE A 187 5.40 -1.81 3.82
N ASN A 188 5.28 -0.63 4.45
CA ASN A 188 3.98 -0.01 4.71
C ASN A 188 3.49 0.88 3.58
N ARG A 189 4.41 1.58 2.89
CA ARG A 189 4.07 2.50 1.79
C ARG A 189 5.20 2.55 0.75
N ILE A 190 4.82 2.59 -0.52
CA ILE A 190 5.72 2.88 -1.65
C ILE A 190 5.17 4.08 -2.41
N GLU A 191 6.02 5.08 -2.66
CA GLU A 191 5.59 6.35 -3.24
C GLU A 191 6.59 6.84 -4.27
N LYS A 192 6.10 7.49 -5.32
CA LYS A 192 6.93 8.18 -6.29
C LYS A 192 7.48 9.48 -5.70
N THR A 193 8.75 9.69 -5.92
CA THR A 193 9.45 10.94 -5.61
C THR A 193 10.07 11.51 -6.89
N ASP A 194 10.53 12.75 -6.89
CA ASP A 194 11.18 13.34 -8.06
C ASP A 194 12.43 12.57 -8.54
N ASN A 195 13.07 11.81 -7.64
CA ASN A 195 14.30 11.07 -7.90
C ASN A 195 14.11 9.54 -7.95
N GLY A 196 12.89 9.07 -8.21
CA GLY A 196 12.56 7.65 -8.28
C GLY A 196 11.49 7.25 -7.27
N LEU A 197 11.67 6.14 -6.58
CA LEU A 197 10.71 5.60 -5.62
C LEU A 197 11.27 5.66 -4.19
N MET A 198 10.39 5.87 -3.22
CA MET A 198 10.69 5.73 -1.80
C MET A 198 9.78 4.68 -1.17
N LEU A 199 10.38 3.80 -0.37
CA LEU A 199 9.71 2.77 0.41
C LEU A 199 9.91 3.09 1.89
N VAL A 200 8.84 3.05 2.67
CA VAL A 200 8.88 3.21 4.12
C VAL A 200 8.18 2.06 4.83
N GLY A 201 8.59 1.77 6.07
CA GLY A 201 8.05 0.63 6.77
C GLY A 201 8.31 0.63 8.27
N GLU A 202 8.24 -0.56 8.84
CA GLU A 202 8.52 -0.78 10.26
C GLU A 202 10.00 -0.68 10.60
N MET A 203 10.31 -0.58 11.91
CA MET A 203 11.67 -0.54 12.43
C MET A 203 12.52 0.56 11.76
N GLY A 204 11.95 1.73 11.54
CA GLY A 204 12.65 2.86 10.94
C GLY A 204 13.02 2.69 9.47
N LEU A 205 12.48 1.67 8.80
CA LEU A 205 12.81 1.42 7.40
C LEU A 205 12.44 2.60 6.52
N MET A 206 13.46 3.12 5.85
CA MET A 206 13.37 3.99 4.69
C MET A 206 14.30 3.47 3.62
N ALA A 207 13.85 3.39 2.39
CA ALA A 207 14.69 2.97 1.26
C ALA A 207 14.34 3.73 -0.01
N LYS A 208 15.31 3.91 -0.89
CA LYS A 208 15.14 4.58 -2.19
C LYS A 208 15.56 3.70 -3.34
N SER A 209 14.89 3.89 -4.46
CA SER A 209 15.26 3.36 -5.76
C SER A 209 15.27 4.50 -6.79
N SER A 210 16.36 4.63 -7.54
CA SER A 210 16.52 5.60 -8.64
C SER A 210 16.42 4.97 -10.03
N ASP A 211 16.08 3.68 -10.11
CA ASP A 211 16.07 2.88 -11.32
C ASP A 211 14.74 2.11 -11.50
N ASN A 212 13.63 2.78 -11.16
CA ASN A 212 12.28 2.24 -11.24
C ASN A 212 12.12 0.89 -10.50
N GLY A 213 12.60 0.84 -9.26
CA GLY A 213 12.44 -0.29 -8.37
C GLY A 213 13.34 -1.50 -8.67
N GLN A 214 14.30 -1.39 -9.60
CA GLN A 214 15.21 -2.50 -9.92
C GLN A 214 16.20 -2.75 -8.79
N THR A 215 16.78 -1.68 -8.23
CA THR A 215 17.61 -1.76 -7.03
C THR A 215 17.09 -0.84 -5.95
N TRP A 216 17.34 -1.22 -4.71
CA TRP A 216 16.91 -0.49 -3.52
C TRP A 216 18.09 -0.26 -2.58
N GLN A 217 18.20 0.94 -2.07
CA GLN A 217 19.19 1.32 -1.07
C GLN A 217 18.48 1.70 0.22
N ARG A 218 18.82 1.01 1.32
CA ARG A 218 18.37 1.39 2.67
C ARG A 218 19.03 2.73 3.05
N LEU A 219 18.24 3.63 3.59
CA LEU A 219 18.72 4.91 4.14
C LEU A 219 19.07 4.73 5.62
N ASP A 220 19.86 5.69 6.15
CA ASP A 220 20.19 5.74 7.57
C ASP A 220 18.92 5.88 8.41
N GLU A 221 18.87 5.16 9.53
CA GLU A 221 17.75 5.23 10.47
C GLU A 221 17.74 6.59 11.17
N ILE A 222 16.61 7.27 11.13
CA ILE A 222 16.37 8.54 11.83
C ILE A 222 15.43 8.38 13.03
N TYR A 223 14.70 7.27 13.10
CA TYR A 223 13.72 6.95 14.11
C TYR A 223 13.45 5.44 14.11
N PRO A 224 13.49 4.73 15.25
CA PRO A 224 13.35 3.27 15.31
C PRO A 224 11.89 2.79 15.21
N GLY A 225 10.91 3.68 15.12
CA GLY A 225 9.49 3.31 15.00
C GLY A 225 9.06 3.15 13.55
N SER A 226 7.78 2.81 13.36
CA SER A 226 7.20 2.56 12.05
C SER A 226 6.81 3.85 11.34
N PHE A 227 7.13 3.94 10.06
CA PHE A 227 6.58 4.92 9.13
C PHE A 227 5.44 4.29 8.32
N PHE A 228 4.34 5.04 8.13
CA PHE A 228 3.17 4.60 7.36
C PHE A 228 2.87 5.53 6.18
N ALA A 229 3.49 6.69 6.15
CA ALA A 229 3.26 7.70 5.12
C ALA A 229 4.58 8.32 4.67
N VAL A 230 4.67 8.57 3.37
CA VAL A 230 5.74 9.32 2.72
C VAL A 230 5.12 10.17 1.63
N ALA A 231 5.64 11.38 1.45
CA ALA A 231 5.27 12.25 0.33
C ALA A 231 6.46 13.13 -0.05
N SER A 232 6.48 13.61 -1.27
CA SER A 232 7.50 14.56 -1.72
C SER A 232 6.94 15.56 -2.73
N ASP A 233 7.54 16.73 -2.79
CA ASP A 233 7.36 17.70 -3.85
C ASP A 233 8.73 18.17 -4.39
N ALA A 234 8.75 19.21 -5.23
CA ALA A 234 9.99 19.75 -5.78
C ALA A 234 10.97 20.27 -4.72
N GLN A 235 10.54 20.54 -3.49
CA GLN A 235 11.31 21.20 -2.45
C GLN A 235 11.74 20.27 -1.31
N GLN A 236 10.85 19.35 -0.88
CA GLN A 236 11.05 18.54 0.32
C GLN A 236 10.49 17.13 0.22
N GLU A 237 10.99 16.28 1.09
CA GLU A 237 10.47 14.94 1.38
C GLU A 237 9.95 14.93 2.80
N ILE A 238 8.82 14.27 3.04
CA ILE A 238 8.22 14.13 4.36
C ILE A 238 7.94 12.65 4.61
N VAL A 239 8.29 12.15 5.79
CA VAL A 239 7.92 10.84 6.29
C VAL A 239 7.24 10.98 7.64
N ALA A 240 6.21 10.18 7.88
CA ALA A 240 5.49 10.22 9.14
C ALA A 240 4.92 8.85 9.51
N GLY A 241 4.57 8.66 10.79
CA GLY A 241 4.04 7.37 11.20
C GLY A 241 3.65 7.30 12.66
N LEU A 242 4.19 6.30 13.34
CA LEU A 242 3.78 5.90 14.67
C LEU A 242 3.84 7.06 15.68
N ARG A 243 2.76 7.21 16.48
CA ARG A 243 2.63 8.20 17.55
C ARG A 243 2.74 9.66 17.12
N GLY A 244 2.51 9.98 15.82
CA GLY A 244 2.58 11.35 15.31
C GLY A 244 4.00 11.86 15.11
N ASN A 245 4.99 10.97 14.97
CA ASN A 245 6.32 11.37 14.57
C ASN A 245 6.30 11.80 13.10
N VAL A 246 6.80 13.02 12.86
CA VAL A 246 6.87 13.65 11.55
C VAL A 246 8.30 14.16 11.32
N PHE A 247 8.85 13.80 10.17
CA PHE A 247 10.17 14.25 9.74
C PHE A 247 10.06 14.84 8.35
N ALA A 248 10.71 15.97 8.10
CA ALA A 248 10.84 16.53 6.77
C ALA A 248 12.30 16.85 6.47
N LYS A 249 12.65 16.78 5.20
CA LYS A 249 13.98 17.09 4.71
C LYS A 249 13.87 17.90 3.42
N ASN A 250 14.44 19.10 3.38
CA ASN A 250 14.61 19.85 2.14
C ASN A 250 15.57 19.08 1.20
N LYS A 251 15.29 19.04 -0.08
CA LYS A 251 16.09 18.29 -1.07
C LYS A 251 17.55 18.75 -1.17
N ASN A 252 17.82 19.99 -0.78
CA ASN A 252 19.16 20.56 -0.74
C ASN A 252 19.89 20.28 0.58
N GLU A 253 19.26 19.60 1.54
CA GLU A 253 19.80 19.30 2.85
C GLU A 253 20.09 17.80 3.00
N GLN A 254 21.05 17.47 3.86
CA GLN A 254 21.40 16.08 4.17
C GLN A 254 20.59 15.54 5.37
N GLN A 255 20.16 16.42 6.26
CA GLN A 255 19.56 16.03 7.53
C GLN A 255 18.03 16.14 7.51
N TRP A 256 17.38 15.19 8.16
CA TRP A 256 15.97 15.23 8.45
C TRP A 256 15.71 16.09 9.70
N GLN A 257 14.78 17.03 9.58
CA GLN A 257 14.24 17.78 10.71
C GLN A 257 13.11 16.99 11.34
N HIS A 258 13.20 16.73 12.65
CA HIS A 258 12.08 16.17 13.44
C HIS A 258 11.18 17.30 13.92
N PHE A 259 9.87 17.16 13.73
CA PHE A 259 8.87 18.06 14.29
C PHE A 259 8.35 17.49 15.61
N GLU A 260 8.35 18.29 16.68
CA GLU A 260 7.85 17.84 17.98
C GLU A 260 6.39 17.38 17.88
N ASN A 261 6.08 16.29 18.58
CA ASN A 261 4.77 15.68 18.56
C ASN A 261 3.77 16.56 19.33
N VAL A 262 2.92 17.28 18.63
CA VAL A 262 1.84 18.09 19.21
C VAL A 262 0.63 17.24 19.62
N LYS A 263 0.55 16.00 19.14
CA LYS A 263 -0.50 15.02 19.44
C LYS A 263 -0.02 13.60 19.17
N THR A 264 -0.31 12.68 20.08
CA THR A 264 0.03 11.25 19.91
C THR A 264 -1.06 10.56 19.10
N ALA A 265 -0.96 10.62 17.78
CA ALA A 265 -1.84 9.93 16.82
C ALA A 265 -1.00 9.43 15.63
N THR A 266 -1.11 8.17 15.29
CA THR A 266 -0.37 7.60 14.16
C THR A 266 -0.84 8.25 12.86
N VAL A 267 0.12 8.77 12.09
CA VAL A 267 -0.12 9.32 10.75
C VAL A 267 -0.20 8.19 9.75
N ASN A 268 -1.25 8.18 8.93
CA ASN A 268 -1.54 7.15 7.94
C ASN A 268 -1.30 7.62 6.50
N ASN A 269 -1.50 8.92 6.22
CA ASN A 269 -1.27 9.51 4.91
C ASN A 269 -0.82 10.97 5.00
N ILE A 270 -0.12 11.45 3.96
CA ILE A 270 0.37 12.83 3.81
C ILE A 270 -0.09 13.36 2.47
N ILE A 271 -0.74 14.52 2.46
CA ILE A 271 -1.29 15.16 1.26
C ILE A 271 -0.68 16.55 1.11
N ASN A 272 -0.14 16.85 -0.06
CA ASN A 272 0.22 18.21 -0.42
C ASN A 272 -1.05 19.03 -0.71
N TYR A 273 -1.38 19.99 0.17
CA TYR A 273 -2.52 20.87 -0.04
C TYR A 273 -2.16 22.04 -0.96
N ASN A 274 -0.96 22.58 -0.77
CA ASN A 274 -0.31 23.57 -1.63
C ASN A 274 1.19 23.60 -1.32
N ASN A 275 1.97 24.32 -2.09
CA ASN A 275 3.44 24.28 -2.04
C ASN A 275 4.09 24.47 -0.65
N GLU A 276 3.36 24.99 0.34
CA GLU A 276 3.87 25.28 1.67
C GLU A 276 3.03 24.65 2.80
N HIS A 277 1.96 23.91 2.45
CA HIS A 277 1.03 23.37 3.41
C HIS A 277 0.70 21.91 3.13
N TRP A 278 1.06 21.05 4.07
CA TRP A 278 0.77 19.62 4.04
C TRP A 278 -0.27 19.25 5.08
N LEU A 279 -1.19 18.38 4.71
CA LEU A 279 -2.15 17.76 5.61
C LEU A 279 -1.69 16.33 5.88
N LEU A 280 -1.59 15.97 7.17
CA LEU A 280 -1.21 14.63 7.59
C LEU A 280 -2.41 14.01 8.30
N LEU A 281 -2.97 12.97 7.69
CA LEU A 281 -4.18 12.30 8.15
C LEU A 281 -3.83 11.21 9.14
N ALA A 282 -4.54 11.16 10.26
CA ALA A 282 -4.13 10.32 11.37
C ALA A 282 -5.29 9.62 12.09
N ASN A 283 -4.92 8.68 12.94
CA ASN A 283 -5.84 8.00 13.85
C ASN A 283 -6.56 9.00 14.76
N SER A 284 -7.65 8.55 15.38
CA SER A 284 -8.46 9.35 16.34
C SER A 284 -9.03 10.64 15.75
N GLY A 285 -9.19 10.69 14.40
CA GLY A 285 -9.74 11.87 13.70
C GLY A 285 -8.81 13.08 13.69
N VAL A 286 -7.52 12.89 13.94
CA VAL A 286 -6.53 13.97 13.94
C VAL A 286 -6.11 14.29 12.52
N ILE A 287 -6.03 15.57 12.19
CA ILE A 287 -5.40 16.10 10.99
C ILE A 287 -4.28 17.02 11.46
N PHE A 288 -3.04 16.68 11.14
CA PHE A 288 -1.93 17.59 11.37
C PHE A 288 -1.79 18.52 10.16
N HIS A 289 -1.35 19.73 10.42
CA HIS A 289 -1.00 20.74 9.45
C HIS A 289 0.47 21.07 9.61
N LEU A 290 1.27 20.71 8.62
CA LEU A 290 2.65 21.16 8.50
C LEU A 290 2.66 22.35 7.52
N LYS A 291 2.87 23.54 8.06
CA LYS A 291 2.84 24.78 7.30
C LYS A 291 3.89 25.74 7.83
N ASP A 292 4.65 26.40 6.94
CA ASP A 292 5.68 27.38 7.31
C ASP A 292 6.68 26.87 8.37
N GLY A 293 7.01 25.57 8.32
CA GLY A 293 7.89 24.91 9.29
C GLY A 293 7.28 24.68 10.67
N LEU A 294 5.97 24.85 10.83
CA LEU A 294 5.24 24.61 12.07
C LEU A 294 4.29 23.42 11.92
N LEU A 295 4.31 22.51 12.91
CA LEU A 295 3.36 21.42 13.01
C LEU A 295 2.27 21.79 14.02
N THR A 296 1.02 21.86 13.53
CA THR A 296 -0.18 22.09 14.37
C THR A 296 -1.18 20.96 14.11
N HIS A 297 -2.30 20.92 14.84
CA HIS A 297 -3.32 19.91 14.62
C HIS A 297 -4.72 20.44 14.85
N GLU A 298 -5.68 19.80 14.21
CA GLU A 298 -7.10 19.83 14.54
C GLU A 298 -7.58 18.39 14.76
N GLN A 299 -8.70 18.22 15.42
CA GLN A 299 -9.29 16.92 15.66
C GLN A 299 -10.78 16.94 15.36
N ARG A 300 -11.22 15.94 14.59
CA ARG A 300 -12.64 15.73 14.28
C ARG A 300 -13.40 15.32 15.53
N PRO A 301 -14.64 15.84 15.73
CA PRO A 301 -15.44 15.53 16.92
C PRO A 301 -15.80 14.06 17.07
N ASP A 302 -15.90 13.31 15.96
CA ASP A 302 -16.25 11.89 15.96
C ASP A 302 -15.09 10.98 16.43
N GLY A 303 -13.86 11.48 16.47
CA GLY A 303 -12.67 10.75 16.89
C GLY A 303 -12.33 9.52 16.04
N LYS A 304 -12.95 9.40 14.86
CA LYS A 304 -12.77 8.25 13.97
C LYS A 304 -11.47 8.33 13.20
N ALA A 305 -10.74 7.20 13.12
CA ALA A 305 -9.48 7.15 12.40
C ALA A 305 -9.67 7.55 10.93
N ILE A 306 -8.77 8.41 10.45
CA ILE A 306 -8.65 8.77 9.04
C ILE A 306 -7.52 7.91 8.48
N LEU A 307 -7.84 7.03 7.55
CA LEU A 307 -6.88 6.06 7.00
C LEU A 307 -6.19 6.60 5.77
N ASP A 308 -6.95 7.32 4.93
CA ASP A 308 -6.44 7.96 3.74
C ASP A 308 -7.32 9.15 3.33
N GLY A 309 -6.91 9.92 2.30
CA GLY A 309 -7.70 11.02 1.77
C GLY A 309 -7.12 11.63 0.51
N VAL A 310 -7.96 12.34 -0.19
CA VAL A 310 -7.59 13.09 -1.40
C VAL A 310 -8.24 14.48 -1.39
N ILE A 311 -7.64 15.42 -2.12
CA ILE A 311 -8.21 16.74 -2.30
C ILE A 311 -8.82 16.83 -3.70
N ILE A 312 -10.09 17.22 -3.78
CA ILE A 312 -10.81 17.49 -5.02
C ILE A 312 -11.72 18.71 -4.84
N ASN A 313 -11.67 19.66 -5.78
CA ASN A 313 -12.53 20.84 -5.77
C ASN A 313 -12.58 21.57 -4.40
N ASN A 314 -11.41 21.78 -3.78
CA ASN A 314 -11.26 22.41 -2.48
C ASN A 314 -11.94 21.65 -1.30
N LYS A 315 -12.15 20.35 -1.47
CA LYS A 315 -12.67 19.45 -0.45
C LYS A 315 -11.63 18.40 -0.11
N LEU A 316 -11.39 18.15 1.17
CA LEU A 316 -10.69 16.98 1.65
C LEU A 316 -11.70 15.84 1.78
N VAL A 317 -11.57 14.82 0.96
CA VAL A 317 -12.39 13.60 0.98
C VAL A 317 -11.58 12.51 1.65
N MET A 318 -12.10 11.97 2.75
CA MET A 318 -11.37 11.05 3.64
C MET A 318 -12.01 9.67 3.63
N ALA A 319 -11.19 8.64 3.46
CA ALA A 319 -11.50 7.25 3.80
C ALA A 319 -11.26 7.05 5.30
N THR A 320 -12.28 6.61 6.03
CA THR A 320 -12.22 6.47 7.49
C THR A 320 -12.72 5.11 7.96
N GLU A 321 -12.48 4.76 9.23
CA GLU A 321 -13.04 3.56 9.84
C GLU A 321 -14.59 3.52 9.84
N ASP A 322 -15.24 4.65 9.54
CA ASP A 322 -16.70 4.82 9.50
C ASP A 322 -17.18 5.43 8.16
N GLY A 323 -16.47 5.07 7.08
CA GLY A 323 -16.82 5.43 5.70
C GLY A 323 -16.25 6.78 5.24
N ILE A 324 -16.83 7.29 4.17
CA ILE A 324 -16.41 8.57 3.58
C ILE A 324 -16.81 9.74 4.48
N LYS A 325 -15.86 10.64 4.69
CA LYS A 325 -16.08 11.95 5.31
C LYS A 325 -15.53 13.04 4.40
N VAL A 326 -16.21 14.17 4.38
CA VAL A 326 -15.82 15.32 3.55
C VAL A 326 -15.66 16.56 4.43
N LYS A 327 -14.60 17.31 4.21
CA LYS A 327 -14.34 18.59 4.85
C LYS A 327 -14.03 19.63 3.79
N GLU A 328 -14.76 20.75 3.81
CA GLU A 328 -14.42 21.92 3.00
C GLU A 328 -13.08 22.51 3.49
N LEU A 329 -12.18 22.77 2.55
CA LEU A 329 -10.92 23.45 2.81
C LEU A 329 -11.11 24.94 2.52
N ASN A 330 -10.77 25.78 3.47
CA ASN A 330 -10.79 27.22 3.26
C ASN A 330 -9.58 27.60 2.39
N PRO A 331 -9.78 28.45 1.38
CA PRO A 331 -8.70 28.91 0.50
C PRO A 331 -7.61 29.70 1.25
#